data_99a1526cf9511ac14ccfb93255e73145
#
_entry.id   99a1526cf9511ac14ccfb93255e73145
#
_cell.length_a   1.000
_cell.length_b   1.000
_cell.length_c   1.000
_cell.angle_alpha   90.00
_cell.angle_beta   90.00
_cell.angle_gamma   90.00
#
_symmetry.space_group_name_H-M   'P 1'
#
loop_
_entity.id
_entity.type
_entity.pdbx_description
1 polymer ?
#
loop_
_entity_poly.entity_id
_entity_poly.type
_entity_poly.pdbx_seq_one_letter_code
_entity_poly.pdbx_strand_id
1 'polypeptide(L)'
;MMRFSTRLGASVAVLAASQACYNYIPVETAPVGEEVALTMSDRGRVTLADRFGPGLSEIQGRLVGLQDSNFIVNVYRVSHITGSSALWAGEQSRINRDLVGAVRIRRLSVARTAALAAVTAAGLAVFTARSLSGSGTETPPSDSGKVPISIRIPLHP
;
A
#
# COMPACT_ATOMS: atom_id res chain seq x y z
N MET A 1 12.94 -20.68 17.63
CA MET A 1 12.92 -19.22 17.47
C MET A 1 12.77 -18.73 16.02
N MET A 2 12.82 -19.56 15.00
CA MET A 2 12.79 -19.17 13.57
C MET A 2 11.39 -18.87 12.96
N ARG A 3 10.30 -19.23 13.63
CA ARG A 3 8.93 -19.09 13.07
C ARG A 3 8.31 -17.70 13.22
N PHE A 4 8.82 -16.87 14.10
CA PHE A 4 8.29 -15.50 14.31
C PHE A 4 8.77 -14.52 13.23
N SER A 5 10.00 -14.70 12.76
CA SER A 5 10.64 -13.84 11.74
C SER A 5 9.96 -13.94 10.37
N THR A 6 9.50 -15.15 9.99
CA THR A 6 8.85 -15.37 8.68
C THR A 6 7.45 -14.73 8.61
N ARG A 7 6.73 -14.71 9.72
CA ARG A 7 5.38 -14.11 9.77
C ARG A 7 5.44 -12.57 9.70
N LEU A 8 6.43 -11.98 10.36
CA LEU A 8 6.65 -10.53 10.30
C LEU A 8 7.05 -10.07 8.89
N GLY A 9 7.92 -10.83 8.21
CA GLY A 9 8.34 -10.55 6.84
C GLY A 9 7.19 -10.59 5.83
N ALA A 10 6.29 -11.56 5.95
CA ALA A 10 5.13 -11.66 5.08
C ALA A 10 4.16 -10.48 5.24
N SER A 11 3.90 -10.03 6.46
CA SER A 11 3.03 -8.87 6.72
C SER A 11 3.60 -7.57 6.17
N VAL A 12 4.91 -7.36 6.30
CA VAL A 12 5.60 -6.17 5.76
C VAL A 12 5.57 -6.18 4.23
N ALA A 13 5.76 -7.33 3.59
CA ALA A 13 5.71 -7.47 2.14
C ALA A 13 4.32 -7.15 1.57
N VAL A 14 3.24 -7.57 2.22
CA VAL A 14 1.86 -7.24 1.82
C VAL A 14 1.58 -5.76 1.96
N LEU A 15 2.01 -5.12 3.05
CA LEU A 15 1.87 -3.68 3.26
C LEU A 15 2.67 -2.86 2.22
N ALA A 16 3.87 -3.28 1.87
CA ALA A 16 4.67 -2.62 0.85
C ALA A 16 4.06 -2.77 -0.56
N ALA A 17 3.47 -3.93 -0.87
CA ALA A 17 2.83 -4.19 -2.16
C ALA A 17 1.56 -3.33 -2.37
N SER A 18 0.84 -2.95 -1.31
CA SER A 18 -0.36 -2.11 -1.42
C SER A 18 -0.06 -0.68 -1.91
N GLN A 19 1.15 -0.17 -1.71
CA GLN A 19 1.57 1.15 -2.20
C GLN A 19 1.80 1.19 -3.71
N ALA A 20 2.03 0.04 -4.35
CA ALA A 20 2.33 -0.05 -5.79
C ALA A 20 1.10 -0.06 -6.70
N CYS A 21 -0.12 0.00 -6.15
CA CYS A 21 -1.36 -0.11 -6.93
C CYS A 21 -1.73 1.14 -7.72
N TYR A 22 -1.05 2.27 -7.51
CA TYR A 22 -1.35 3.53 -8.20
C TYR A 22 -0.25 3.90 -9.18
N ASN A 23 -0.66 4.42 -10.33
CA ASN A 23 0.22 4.97 -11.35
C ASN A 23 -0.16 6.41 -11.67
N TYR A 24 0.86 7.21 -11.99
CA TYR A 24 0.68 8.54 -12.58
C TYR A 24 0.69 8.44 -14.10
N ILE A 25 -0.42 8.80 -14.72
CA ILE A 25 -0.60 8.76 -16.17
C ILE A 25 -0.59 10.18 -16.70
N PRO A 26 0.23 10.52 -17.71
CA PRO A 26 0.20 11.84 -18.34
C PRO A 26 -1.13 12.05 -19.04
N VAL A 27 -1.68 13.27 -18.89
CA VAL A 27 -2.93 13.68 -19.53
C VAL A 27 -2.80 15.11 -20.04
N GLU A 28 -3.47 15.42 -21.13
CA GLU A 28 -3.53 16.79 -21.63
C GLU A 28 -4.46 17.68 -20.77
N THR A 29 -5.52 17.08 -20.26
CA THR A 29 -6.47 17.78 -19.39
C THR A 29 -6.86 16.86 -18.25
N ALA A 30 -6.68 17.32 -17.00
CA ALA A 30 -7.08 16.59 -15.82
C ALA A 30 -8.53 16.92 -15.44
N PRO A 31 -9.35 15.91 -15.12
CA PRO A 31 -10.69 16.14 -14.57
C PRO A 31 -10.63 16.81 -13.20
N VAL A 32 -11.59 17.69 -12.91
CA VAL A 32 -11.76 18.30 -11.59
C VAL A 32 -12.11 17.22 -10.55
N GLY A 33 -11.52 17.30 -9.38
CA GLY A 33 -11.69 16.34 -8.30
C GLY A 33 -10.63 15.24 -8.24
N GLU A 34 -9.84 15.07 -9.31
CA GLU A 34 -8.78 14.05 -9.37
C GLU A 34 -7.48 14.50 -8.65
N GLU A 35 -6.70 13.51 -8.20
CA GLU A 35 -5.36 13.77 -7.72
C GLU A 35 -4.40 13.95 -8.89
N VAL A 36 -3.78 15.13 -8.94
CA VAL A 36 -2.87 15.55 -10.00
C VAL A 36 -1.45 15.70 -9.48
N ALA A 37 -0.50 15.43 -10.35
CA ALA A 37 0.90 15.79 -10.21
C ALA A 37 1.27 16.72 -11.36
N LEU A 38 1.57 17.96 -11.02
CA LEU A 38 1.99 19.00 -11.95
C LEU A 38 3.51 19.07 -11.96
N THR A 39 4.12 18.63 -13.05
CA THR A 39 5.57 18.79 -13.26
C THR A 39 5.83 20.19 -13.76
N MET A 40 6.72 20.93 -13.10
CA MET A 40 7.02 22.31 -13.45
C MET A 40 7.93 22.42 -14.66
N SER A 41 7.61 23.39 -15.53
CA SER A 41 8.53 23.84 -16.58
C SER A 41 9.72 24.58 -15.95
N ASP A 42 10.80 24.81 -16.72
CA ASP A 42 11.94 25.58 -16.22
C ASP A 42 11.53 26.99 -15.78
N ARG A 43 10.65 27.62 -16.55
CA ARG A 43 10.06 28.93 -16.17
C ARG A 43 9.25 28.82 -14.89
N GLY A 44 8.48 27.74 -14.73
CA GLY A 44 7.67 27.50 -13.53
C GLY A 44 8.53 27.35 -12.28
N ARG A 45 9.66 26.66 -12.38
CA ARG A 45 10.61 26.48 -11.27
C ARG A 45 11.16 27.80 -10.74
N VAL A 46 11.47 28.73 -11.63
CA VAL A 46 11.96 30.05 -11.26
C VAL A 46 10.84 30.94 -10.72
N THR A 47 9.71 30.99 -11.41
CA THR A 47 8.60 31.88 -11.05
C THR A 47 7.94 31.50 -9.72
N LEU A 48 7.87 30.21 -9.40
CA LEU A 48 7.23 29.70 -8.20
C LEU A 48 8.20 29.46 -7.04
N ALA A 49 9.49 29.76 -7.22
CA ALA A 49 10.52 29.52 -6.20
C ALA A 49 10.26 30.26 -4.89
N ASP A 50 9.76 31.50 -4.95
CA ASP A 50 9.46 32.32 -3.76
C ASP A 50 8.35 31.70 -2.90
N ARG A 51 7.42 30.98 -3.53
CA ARG A 51 6.27 30.42 -2.85
C ARG A 51 6.48 28.97 -2.38
N PHE A 52 7.11 28.16 -3.21
CA PHE A 52 7.27 26.72 -2.98
C PHE A 52 8.70 26.28 -2.69
N GLY A 53 9.63 27.21 -2.68
CA GLY A 53 11.05 26.95 -2.48
C GLY A 53 11.83 26.77 -3.79
N PRO A 54 13.15 26.96 -3.74
CA PRO A 54 14.02 26.83 -4.89
C PRO A 54 14.12 25.38 -5.36
N GLY A 55 14.25 25.20 -6.68
CA GLY A 55 14.38 23.88 -7.27
C GLY A 55 13.07 23.05 -7.30
N LEU A 56 11.94 23.72 -7.29
CA LEU A 56 10.62 23.08 -7.43
C LEU A 56 10.57 22.20 -8.68
N SER A 57 10.24 20.92 -8.52
CA SER A 57 10.11 19.96 -9.64
C SER A 57 8.67 19.55 -9.89
N GLU A 58 7.93 19.28 -8.82
CA GLU A 58 6.56 18.77 -8.93
C GLU A 58 5.70 19.24 -7.77
N ILE A 59 4.44 19.56 -8.08
CA ILE A 59 3.39 19.85 -7.10
C ILE A 59 2.33 18.75 -7.20
N GLN A 60 2.03 18.09 -6.09
CA GLN A 60 0.97 17.10 -5.99
C GLN A 60 -0.19 17.66 -5.17
N GLY A 61 -1.40 17.45 -5.67
CA GLY A 61 -2.59 17.95 -5.01
C GLY A 61 -3.87 17.44 -5.65
N ARG A 62 -5.00 17.90 -5.13
CA ARG A 62 -6.30 17.64 -5.73
C ARG A 62 -6.69 18.82 -6.59
N LEU A 63 -7.03 18.58 -7.85
CA LEU A 63 -7.53 19.60 -8.75
C LEU A 63 -8.94 20.01 -8.34
N VAL A 64 -9.10 21.26 -7.92
CA VAL A 64 -10.40 21.82 -7.50
C VAL A 64 -11.13 22.47 -8.66
N GLY A 65 -10.38 23.04 -9.59
CA GLY A 65 -10.95 23.72 -10.75
C GLY A 65 -9.90 24.17 -11.74
N LEU A 66 -10.41 24.61 -12.88
CA LEU A 66 -9.65 25.27 -13.95
C LEU A 66 -10.30 26.63 -14.16
N GLN A 67 -9.54 27.71 -14.01
CA GLN A 67 -10.04 29.07 -14.18
C GLN A 67 -9.00 29.92 -14.89
N ASP A 68 -9.37 30.56 -15.98
CA ASP A 68 -8.55 31.52 -16.72
C ASP A 68 -7.12 31.04 -16.97
N SER A 69 -6.96 29.82 -17.51
CA SER A 69 -5.67 29.17 -17.75
C SER A 69 -4.88 28.84 -16.46
N ASN A 70 -5.53 28.85 -15.31
CA ASN A 70 -4.91 28.45 -14.05
C ASN A 70 -5.49 27.12 -13.55
N PHE A 71 -4.62 26.27 -13.05
CA PHE A 71 -4.99 25.14 -12.22
C PHE A 71 -5.21 25.61 -10.78
N ILE A 72 -6.39 25.33 -10.22
CA ILE A 72 -6.69 25.57 -8.81
C ILE A 72 -6.52 24.22 -8.10
N VAL A 73 -5.47 24.10 -7.30
CA VAL A 73 -5.06 22.84 -6.68
C VAL A 73 -4.95 22.97 -5.17
N ASN A 74 -5.53 22.04 -4.44
CA ASN A 74 -5.28 21.88 -3.02
C ASN A 74 -3.99 21.07 -2.88
N VAL A 75 -2.89 21.75 -2.53
CA VAL A 75 -1.55 21.18 -2.51
C VAL A 75 -1.34 20.38 -1.23
N TYR A 76 -0.90 19.11 -1.35
CA TYR A 76 -0.52 18.28 -0.20
C TYR A 76 0.94 17.86 -0.22
N ARG A 77 1.62 17.96 -1.35
CA ARG A 77 3.05 17.66 -1.45
C ARG A 77 3.74 18.51 -2.50
N VAL A 78 4.92 18.98 -2.16
CA VAL A 78 5.83 19.70 -3.06
C VAL A 78 7.14 18.93 -3.10
N SER A 79 7.64 18.62 -4.29
CA SER A 79 8.90 17.91 -4.51
C SER A 79 9.89 18.79 -5.22
N HIS A 80 11.17 18.65 -4.86
CA HIS A 80 12.28 19.44 -5.41
C HIS A 80 13.22 18.57 -6.23
N ILE A 81 13.99 19.18 -7.13
CA ILE A 81 14.98 18.48 -7.97
C ILE A 81 16.06 17.76 -7.15
N THR A 82 16.31 18.20 -5.93
CA THR A 82 17.23 17.56 -4.99
C THR A 82 16.71 16.24 -4.42
N GLY A 83 15.49 15.83 -4.76
CA GLY A 83 14.83 14.66 -4.21
C GLY A 83 14.14 14.91 -2.87
N SER A 84 14.28 16.10 -2.28
CA SER A 84 13.53 16.45 -1.06
C SER A 84 12.05 16.69 -1.36
N SER A 85 11.17 16.41 -0.39
CA SER A 85 9.76 16.72 -0.49
C SER A 85 9.22 17.30 0.81
N ALA A 86 8.30 18.27 0.69
CA ALA A 86 7.59 18.86 1.81
C ALA A 86 6.10 18.52 1.73
N LEU A 87 5.50 18.19 2.88
CA LEU A 87 4.06 18.02 2.99
C LEU A 87 3.39 19.36 3.26
N TRP A 88 2.27 19.57 2.60
CA TRP A 88 1.43 20.75 2.73
C TRP A 88 0.05 20.37 3.28
N ALA A 89 -0.62 21.31 3.93
CA ALA A 89 -1.89 21.04 4.62
C ALA A 89 -3.14 21.04 3.70
N GLY A 90 -2.98 21.00 2.41
CA GLY A 90 -4.10 21.10 1.46
C GLY A 90 -4.43 22.54 1.07
N GLU A 91 -3.49 23.43 1.16
CA GLU A 91 -3.66 24.84 0.83
C GLU A 91 -3.99 25.03 -0.64
N GLN A 92 -5.01 25.85 -0.90
CA GLN A 92 -5.42 26.15 -2.25
C GLN A 92 -4.41 27.06 -2.94
N SER A 93 -3.91 26.62 -4.07
CA SER A 93 -2.92 27.34 -4.86
C SER A 93 -3.37 27.49 -6.31
N ARG A 94 -3.19 28.69 -6.86
CA ARG A 94 -3.37 28.96 -8.29
C ARG A 94 -2.04 28.83 -8.99
N ILE A 95 -2.00 27.98 -10.01
CA ILE A 95 -0.79 27.67 -10.79
C ILE A 95 -1.13 27.91 -12.26
N ASN A 96 -0.44 28.84 -12.88
CA ASN A 96 -0.66 29.13 -14.29
C ASN A 96 -0.23 27.94 -15.16
N ARG A 97 -1.03 27.63 -16.18
CA ARG A 97 -0.79 26.50 -17.09
C ARG A 97 0.55 26.60 -17.81
N ASP A 98 0.98 27.81 -18.15
CA ASP A 98 2.27 28.05 -18.84
C ASP A 98 3.50 27.71 -17.98
N LEU A 99 3.32 27.61 -16.67
CA LEU A 99 4.36 27.23 -15.72
C LEU A 99 4.46 25.71 -15.55
N VAL A 100 3.50 24.96 -16.10
CA VAL A 100 3.41 23.50 -15.99
C VAL A 100 3.92 22.87 -17.27
N GLY A 101 4.91 21.99 -17.17
CA GLY A 101 5.45 21.24 -18.30
C GLY A 101 4.66 19.97 -18.61
N ALA A 102 4.13 19.31 -17.59
CA ALA A 102 3.31 18.11 -17.76
C ALA A 102 2.31 17.97 -16.62
N VAL A 103 1.13 17.45 -16.96
CA VAL A 103 0.08 17.10 -16.01
C VAL A 103 -0.05 15.58 -15.97
N ARG A 104 -0.03 15.01 -14.80
CA ARG A 104 -0.25 13.57 -14.58
C ARG A 104 -1.36 13.36 -13.57
N ILE A 105 -2.22 12.39 -13.81
CA ILE A 105 -3.28 12.00 -12.86
C ILE A 105 -2.91 10.70 -12.18
N ARG A 106 -3.29 10.58 -10.91
CA ARG A 106 -3.12 9.37 -10.13
C ARG A 106 -4.28 8.43 -10.41
N ARG A 107 -4.02 7.30 -11.05
CA ARG A 107 -5.02 6.26 -11.30
C ARG A 107 -4.64 4.92 -10.70
N LEU A 108 -5.67 4.19 -10.28
CA LEU A 108 -5.49 2.82 -9.81
C LEU A 108 -5.08 1.94 -10.99
N SER A 109 -4.00 1.20 -10.84
CA SER A 109 -3.56 0.23 -11.83
C SER A 109 -4.34 -1.08 -11.66
N VAL A 110 -5.40 -1.26 -12.45
CA VAL A 110 -6.26 -2.46 -12.40
C VAL A 110 -5.43 -3.73 -12.55
N ALA A 111 -4.45 -3.74 -13.47
CA ALA A 111 -3.60 -4.91 -13.70
C ALA A 111 -2.77 -5.28 -12.46
N ARG A 112 -2.16 -4.30 -11.79
CA ARG A 112 -1.37 -4.54 -10.58
C ARG A 112 -2.25 -4.95 -9.40
N THR A 113 -3.43 -4.34 -9.27
CA THR A 113 -4.40 -4.69 -8.24
C THR A 113 -4.91 -6.12 -8.44
N ALA A 114 -5.23 -6.50 -9.67
CA ALA A 114 -5.65 -7.88 -10.00
C ALA A 114 -4.54 -8.90 -9.74
N ALA A 115 -3.29 -8.59 -10.11
CA ALA A 115 -2.15 -9.45 -9.82
C ALA A 115 -1.94 -9.64 -8.31
N LEU A 116 -2.03 -8.57 -7.52
CA LEU A 116 -1.91 -8.65 -6.06
C LEU A 116 -3.05 -9.48 -5.46
N ALA A 117 -4.28 -9.28 -5.92
CA ALA A 117 -5.44 -10.06 -5.47
C ALA A 117 -5.28 -11.56 -5.79
N ALA A 118 -4.79 -11.89 -6.98
CA ALA A 118 -4.54 -13.27 -7.38
C ALA A 118 -3.45 -13.94 -6.51
N VAL A 119 -2.35 -13.25 -6.25
CA VAL A 119 -1.27 -13.76 -5.38
C VAL A 119 -1.76 -13.96 -3.95
N THR A 120 -2.56 -13.02 -3.43
CA THR A 120 -3.13 -13.12 -2.08
C THR A 120 -4.10 -14.30 -1.98
N ALA A 121 -4.98 -14.48 -2.97
CA ALA A 121 -5.92 -15.60 -3.02
C ALA A 121 -5.21 -16.95 -3.13
N ALA A 122 -4.19 -17.05 -3.98
CA ALA A 122 -3.37 -18.26 -4.12
C ALA A 122 -2.62 -18.59 -2.83
N GLY A 123 -2.03 -17.60 -2.18
CA GLY A 123 -1.36 -17.77 -0.89
C GLY A 123 -2.29 -18.26 0.21
N LEU A 124 -3.50 -17.71 0.26
CA LEU A 124 -4.53 -18.12 1.22
C LEU A 124 -4.99 -19.57 0.95
N ALA A 125 -5.22 -19.92 -0.32
CA ALA A 125 -5.61 -21.28 -0.71
C ALA A 125 -4.55 -22.33 -0.33
N VAL A 126 -3.26 -22.05 -0.57
CA VAL A 126 -2.16 -22.92 -0.16
C VAL A 126 -2.07 -23.04 1.36
N PHE A 127 -2.26 -21.93 2.07
CA PHE A 127 -2.24 -21.93 3.53
C PHE A 127 -3.37 -22.77 4.12
N THR A 128 -4.60 -22.60 3.62
CA THR A 128 -5.76 -23.39 4.07
C THR A 128 -5.62 -24.86 3.73
N ALA A 129 -5.16 -25.21 2.53
CA ALA A 129 -4.91 -26.59 2.13
C ALA A 129 -3.89 -27.28 3.04
N ARG A 130 -2.79 -26.61 3.39
CA ARG A 130 -1.77 -27.14 4.31
C ARG A 130 -2.28 -27.27 5.74
N SER A 131 -3.09 -26.34 6.21
CA SER A 131 -3.68 -26.38 7.54
C SER A 131 -4.67 -27.55 7.69
N LEU A 132 -5.43 -27.84 6.66
CA LEU A 132 -6.37 -28.98 6.63
C LEU A 132 -5.65 -30.31 6.46
N SER A 133 -4.57 -30.37 5.67
CA SER A 133 -3.79 -31.61 5.48
C SER A 133 -2.90 -31.94 6.68
N GLY A 134 -2.54 -30.96 7.53
CA GLY A 134 -1.77 -31.18 8.75
C GLY A 134 -2.59 -31.64 9.96
N SER A 135 -3.92 -31.72 9.85
CA SER A 135 -4.83 -32.18 10.91
C SER A 135 -5.20 -33.68 10.78
N GLY A 136 -4.43 -34.42 10.00
CA GLY A 136 -4.64 -35.87 9.78
C GLY A 136 -3.75 -36.71 10.65
N THR A 137 -4.37 -37.40 11.60
CA THR A 137 -3.93 -38.63 12.26
C THR A 137 -2.98 -38.45 13.46
N GLU A 138 -3.48 -37.87 14.51
CA GLU A 138 -3.15 -38.47 15.81
C GLU A 138 -4.06 -39.68 15.97
N THR A 139 -3.53 -40.84 15.63
CA THR A 139 -4.08 -42.13 16.09
C THR A 139 -3.98 -42.12 17.61
N PRO A 140 -5.11 -42.22 18.36
CA PRO A 140 -5.00 -42.32 19.81
C PRO A 140 -4.19 -43.59 20.10
N PRO A 141 -3.22 -43.56 21.03
CA PRO A 141 -2.51 -44.73 21.42
C PRO A 141 -3.51 -45.76 21.97
N SER A 142 -3.63 -46.88 21.30
CA SER A 142 -4.34 -48.05 21.82
C SER A 142 -3.60 -48.54 23.05
N ASP A 143 -3.87 -47.95 24.19
CA ASP A 143 -3.46 -48.48 25.48
C ASP A 143 -4.36 -49.65 25.86
N SER A 144 -4.02 -50.80 25.32
CA SER A 144 -4.54 -52.09 25.79
C SER A 144 -3.76 -52.52 27.03
N GLY A 145 -3.68 -51.64 27.99
CA GLY A 145 -3.19 -51.94 29.33
C GLY A 145 -4.26 -52.72 30.10
N LYS A 146 -4.26 -54.06 29.94
CA LYS A 146 -4.91 -54.97 30.89
C LYS A 146 -4.22 -54.81 32.24
N VAL A 147 -4.85 -54.04 33.13
CA VAL A 147 -4.47 -54.02 34.54
C VAL A 147 -5.17 -55.24 35.21
N PRO A 148 -4.45 -56.25 35.68
CA PRO A 148 -5.06 -57.32 36.50
C PRO A 148 -5.35 -56.76 37.89
N ILE A 149 -6.60 -56.49 38.21
CA ILE A 149 -7.02 -56.15 39.55
C ILE A 149 -6.99 -57.45 40.39
N SER A 150 -5.93 -57.68 41.13
CA SER A 150 -5.88 -58.70 42.17
C SER A 150 -6.46 -58.16 43.46
N ILE A 151 -7.74 -58.41 43.68
CA ILE A 151 -8.39 -58.11 44.94
C ILE A 151 -8.00 -59.22 45.92
N ARG A 152 -7.06 -58.96 46.85
CA ARG A 152 -6.85 -59.80 48.04
C ARG A 152 -7.79 -59.34 49.13
N ILE A 153 -8.75 -60.19 49.44
CA ILE A 153 -9.61 -60.03 50.61
C ILE A 153 -8.89 -60.64 51.79
N PRO A 154 -8.53 -59.96 52.89
CA PRO A 154 -8.05 -60.59 54.10
C PRO A 154 -9.24 -61.09 54.88
N LEU A 155 -9.29 -62.45 55.07
CA LEU A 155 -10.14 -63.10 56.08
C LEU A 155 -9.42 -62.98 57.39
N HIS A 156 -10.02 -62.30 58.35
CA HIS A 156 -9.67 -62.41 59.78
C HIS A 156 -10.67 -63.29 60.49
N PRO A 157 -10.20 -64.15 61.44
CA PRO A 157 -11.03 -64.98 62.26
C PRO A 157 -11.78 -64.18 63.34
#